data_d97de3d1477c0cbb995a92692067b9e3
#
_entry.id   d97de3d1477c0cbb995a92692067b9e3
#
_cell.length_a   1.000
_cell.length_b   1.000
_cell.length_c   1.000
_cell.angle_alpha   90.00
_cell.angle_beta   90.00
_cell.angle_gamma   90.00
#
_symmetry.space_group_name_H-M   'P 1'
#
loop_
_entity.id
_entity.type
_entity.pdbx_description
1 polymer ?
#
loop_
_entity_poly.entity_id
_entity_poly.type
_entity_poly.pdbx_seq_one_letter_code
_entity_poly.pdbx_strand_id
1 'polypeptide(L)'
;LSLEELRKAVLEKARLEADEIIRDAMEKAKNIIREAEERKKAIVEEERKKALSELGLEARLAEARREARLIIARAKHEIVEEVKGRVRELLEGMSLEKRRESLKRLLYEALEELRSGGFEVDNIIVYVSPRDRELVKDLLREIGINGEVVEDGDIVGGLRVSTRGGEMLVDNTYNSRLERALRTILPEVFKGVGVE
;
A
#
# COMPACT_ATOMS: atom_id res chain seq x y z
N LEU A 1 -36.91 -38.60 80.46
CA LEU A 1 -37.00 -37.28 79.80
C LEU A 1 -38.19 -36.56 80.42
N SER A 2 -37.95 -35.41 81.05
CA SER A 2 -39.00 -34.57 81.57
C SER A 2 -39.79 -33.89 80.44
N LEU A 3 -41.09 -33.60 80.74
CA LEU A 3 -41.95 -32.90 79.75
C LEU A 3 -41.36 -31.57 79.31
N GLU A 4 -40.56 -30.90 80.12
CA GLU A 4 -39.85 -29.64 79.88
C GLU A 4 -38.66 -29.81 78.91
N GLU A 5 -37.89 -30.89 79.05
CA GLU A 5 -36.78 -31.21 78.13
C GLU A 5 -37.30 -31.50 76.73
N LEU A 6 -38.41 -32.23 76.59
CA LEU A 6 -39.05 -32.49 75.30
C LEU A 6 -39.58 -31.20 74.67
N ARG A 7 -40.20 -30.31 75.42
CA ARG A 7 -40.66 -28.99 74.94
C ARG A 7 -39.50 -28.12 74.45
N LYS A 8 -38.41 -28.12 75.24
CA LYS A 8 -37.22 -27.35 74.87
C LYS A 8 -36.58 -27.86 73.54
N ALA A 9 -36.48 -29.20 73.43
CA ALA A 9 -35.94 -29.82 72.21
C ALA A 9 -36.82 -29.54 70.97
N VAL A 10 -38.14 -29.56 71.09
CA VAL A 10 -39.04 -29.22 69.95
C VAL A 10 -38.95 -27.76 69.58
N LEU A 11 -38.87 -26.85 70.54
CA LEU A 11 -38.72 -25.43 70.28
C LEU A 11 -37.35 -25.11 69.63
N GLU A 12 -36.28 -25.75 70.05
CA GLU A 12 -34.97 -25.60 69.51
C GLU A 12 -34.90 -26.10 68.05
N LYS A 13 -35.49 -27.26 67.76
CA LYS A 13 -35.61 -27.78 66.40
C LYS A 13 -36.45 -26.87 65.53
N ALA A 14 -37.59 -26.36 65.98
CA ALA A 14 -38.41 -25.42 65.23
C ALA A 14 -37.69 -24.12 64.93
N ARG A 15 -36.83 -23.62 65.86
CA ARG A 15 -35.96 -22.45 65.58
C ARG A 15 -34.93 -22.74 64.54
N LEU A 16 -34.22 -23.87 64.54
CA LEU A 16 -33.25 -24.26 63.56
C LEU A 16 -33.89 -24.37 62.18
N GLU A 17 -35.06 -24.98 62.07
CA GLU A 17 -35.79 -25.08 60.80
C GLU A 17 -36.23 -23.70 60.29
N ALA A 18 -36.67 -22.79 61.16
CA ALA A 18 -37.01 -21.42 60.78
C ALA A 18 -35.79 -20.63 60.30
N ASP A 19 -34.64 -20.75 60.98
CA ASP A 19 -33.39 -20.10 60.59
C ASP A 19 -32.88 -20.67 59.29
N GLU A 20 -33.04 -21.94 58.98
CA GLU A 20 -32.70 -22.55 57.71
C GLU A 20 -33.56 -21.98 56.56
N ILE A 21 -34.90 -21.94 56.77
CA ILE A 21 -35.83 -21.33 55.77
C ILE A 21 -35.49 -19.88 55.48
N ILE A 22 -35.17 -19.09 56.54
CA ILE A 22 -34.77 -17.67 56.35
C ILE A 22 -33.45 -17.55 55.53
N ARG A 23 -32.48 -18.41 55.86
CA ARG A 23 -31.19 -18.42 55.17
C ARG A 23 -31.35 -18.75 53.70
N ASP A 24 -32.13 -19.81 53.39
CA ASP A 24 -32.45 -20.21 52.02
C ASP A 24 -33.19 -19.10 51.25
N ALA A 25 -34.16 -18.46 51.91
CA ALA A 25 -34.87 -17.33 51.29
C ALA A 25 -33.96 -16.14 51.02
N MET A 26 -33.03 -15.82 51.93
CA MET A 26 -32.03 -14.76 51.72
C MET A 26 -31.06 -15.09 50.56
N GLU A 27 -30.62 -16.34 50.45
CA GLU A 27 -29.76 -16.78 49.37
C GLU A 27 -30.48 -16.71 48.04
N LYS A 28 -31.72 -17.20 47.95
CA LYS A 28 -32.56 -17.05 46.75
C LYS A 28 -32.78 -15.60 46.38
N ALA A 29 -33.06 -14.72 47.34
CA ALA A 29 -33.20 -13.29 47.09
C ALA A 29 -31.91 -12.66 46.51
N LYS A 30 -30.74 -12.99 47.09
CA LYS A 30 -29.44 -12.53 46.55
C LYS A 30 -29.20 -13.01 45.13
N ASN A 31 -29.53 -14.27 44.84
CA ASN A 31 -29.35 -14.82 43.49
C ASN A 31 -30.28 -14.14 42.49
N ILE A 32 -31.52 -13.87 42.82
CA ILE A 32 -32.48 -13.13 41.98
C ILE A 32 -31.96 -11.71 41.67
N ILE A 33 -31.47 -11.00 42.70
CA ILE A 33 -30.93 -9.66 42.53
C ILE A 33 -29.71 -9.70 41.62
N ARG A 34 -28.77 -10.62 41.84
CA ARG A 34 -27.57 -10.79 41.00
C ARG A 34 -27.94 -11.06 39.54
N GLU A 35 -28.85 -12.01 39.30
CA GLU A 35 -29.31 -12.31 37.93
C GLU A 35 -29.99 -11.11 37.28
N ALA A 36 -30.77 -10.34 38.02
CA ALA A 36 -31.42 -9.14 37.52
C ALA A 36 -30.39 -8.06 37.14
N GLU A 37 -29.35 -7.89 37.95
CA GLU A 37 -28.25 -6.96 37.66
C GLU A 37 -27.42 -7.38 36.40
N GLU A 38 -27.15 -8.68 36.27
CA GLU A 38 -26.45 -9.21 35.08
C GLU A 38 -27.31 -9.03 33.84
N ARG A 39 -28.60 -9.32 33.87
CA ARG A 39 -29.55 -9.08 32.77
C ARG A 39 -29.61 -7.59 32.40
N LYS A 40 -29.69 -6.72 33.42
CA LYS A 40 -29.68 -5.26 33.19
C LYS A 40 -28.44 -4.84 32.47
N LYS A 41 -27.24 -5.29 32.88
CA LYS A 41 -25.99 -4.98 32.22
C LYS A 41 -25.96 -5.45 30.74
N ALA A 42 -26.42 -6.67 30.51
CA ALA A 42 -26.51 -7.24 29.19
C ALA A 42 -27.43 -6.43 28.26
N ILE A 43 -28.61 -6.05 28.72
CA ILE A 43 -29.59 -5.24 27.96
C ILE A 43 -29.00 -3.85 27.64
N VAL A 44 -28.39 -3.20 28.63
CA VAL A 44 -27.77 -1.86 28.41
C VAL A 44 -26.67 -1.93 27.37
N GLU A 45 -25.81 -2.95 27.40
CA GLU A 45 -24.73 -3.12 26.45
C GLU A 45 -25.25 -3.45 25.05
N GLU A 46 -26.29 -4.27 24.95
CA GLU A 46 -26.94 -4.58 23.68
C GLU A 46 -27.58 -3.33 23.05
N GLU A 47 -28.35 -2.57 23.81
CA GLU A 47 -28.98 -1.34 23.35
C GLU A 47 -27.93 -0.27 22.97
N ARG A 48 -26.83 -0.18 23.71
CA ARG A 48 -25.71 0.67 23.36
C ARG A 48 -25.09 0.30 22.00
N LYS A 49 -24.87 -0.99 21.77
CA LYS A 49 -24.36 -1.48 20.47
C LYS A 49 -25.34 -1.19 19.33
N LYS A 50 -26.63 -1.40 19.54
CA LYS A 50 -27.66 -1.06 18.55
C LYS A 50 -27.66 0.44 18.22
N ALA A 51 -27.68 1.28 19.25
CA ALA A 51 -27.65 2.73 19.05
C ALA A 51 -26.39 3.20 18.30
N LEU A 52 -25.21 2.65 18.61
CA LEU A 52 -23.98 2.96 17.90
C LEU A 52 -24.04 2.51 16.42
N SER A 53 -24.64 1.35 16.15
CA SER A 53 -24.85 0.85 14.79
C SER A 53 -25.86 1.71 14.01
N GLU A 54 -26.97 2.09 14.63
CA GLU A 54 -28.00 2.94 14.01
C GLU A 54 -27.47 4.35 13.67
N LEU A 55 -26.61 4.91 14.50
CA LEU A 55 -25.96 6.19 14.23
C LEU A 55 -25.00 6.15 13.04
N GLY A 56 -24.66 4.96 12.54
CA GLY A 56 -23.74 4.77 11.42
C GLY A 56 -22.33 5.32 11.68
N LEU A 57 -21.92 5.46 12.93
CA LEU A 57 -20.61 6.03 13.30
C LEU A 57 -19.45 5.28 12.69
N GLU A 58 -19.54 3.95 12.62
CA GLU A 58 -18.50 3.13 11.99
C GLU A 58 -18.41 3.40 10.48
N ALA A 59 -19.57 3.52 9.81
CA ALA A 59 -19.62 3.84 8.40
C ALA A 59 -19.07 5.24 8.12
N ARG A 60 -19.44 6.25 8.92
CA ARG A 60 -18.91 7.61 8.82
C ARG A 60 -17.41 7.69 9.08
N LEU A 61 -16.92 6.94 10.06
CA LEU A 61 -15.48 6.87 10.35
C LEU A 61 -14.71 6.19 9.22
N ALA A 62 -15.27 5.12 8.66
CA ALA A 62 -14.68 4.44 7.50
C ALA A 62 -14.64 5.36 6.27
N GLU A 63 -15.70 6.12 6.01
CA GLU A 63 -15.76 7.10 4.91
C GLU A 63 -14.75 8.24 5.12
N ALA A 64 -14.69 8.83 6.31
CA ALA A 64 -13.71 9.87 6.61
C ALA A 64 -12.25 9.39 6.44
N ARG A 65 -11.97 8.15 6.86
CA ARG A 65 -10.65 7.53 6.65
C ARG A 65 -10.36 7.29 5.16
N ARG A 66 -11.37 6.92 4.39
CA ARG A 66 -11.25 6.75 2.94
C ARG A 66 -10.97 8.09 2.26
N GLU A 67 -11.72 9.13 2.60
CA GLU A 67 -11.50 10.48 2.06
C GLU A 67 -10.10 11.00 2.39
N ALA A 68 -9.65 10.85 3.63
CA ALA A 68 -8.30 11.24 4.03
C ALA A 68 -7.22 10.52 3.19
N ARG A 69 -7.35 9.21 2.98
CA ARG A 69 -6.43 8.45 2.12
C ARG A 69 -6.45 8.92 0.67
N LEU A 70 -7.63 9.28 0.14
CA LEU A 70 -7.74 9.81 -1.22
C LEU A 70 -7.07 11.18 -1.37
N ILE A 71 -7.21 12.06 -0.38
CA ILE A 71 -6.54 13.36 -0.36
C ILE A 71 -5.02 13.17 -0.38
N ILE A 72 -4.49 12.31 0.50
CA ILE A 72 -3.06 12.00 0.53
C ILE A 72 -2.58 11.39 -0.79
N ALA A 73 -3.33 10.44 -1.35
CA ALA A 73 -2.97 9.81 -2.62
C ALA A 73 -2.94 10.82 -3.78
N ARG A 74 -3.89 11.76 -3.83
CA ARG A 74 -3.90 12.85 -4.83
C ARG A 74 -2.69 13.76 -4.68
N ALA A 75 -2.39 14.21 -3.46
CA ALA A 75 -1.23 15.05 -3.20
C ALA A 75 0.09 14.36 -3.59
N LYS A 76 0.22 13.06 -3.27
CA LYS A 76 1.38 12.25 -3.72
C LYS A 76 1.47 12.20 -5.25
N HIS A 77 0.35 11.99 -5.92
CA HIS A 77 0.31 11.94 -7.39
C HIS A 77 0.69 13.28 -8.03
N GLU A 78 0.16 14.39 -7.51
CA GLU A 78 0.47 15.74 -8.00
C GLU A 78 1.97 16.04 -7.90
N ILE A 79 2.61 15.70 -6.78
CA ILE A 79 4.06 15.85 -6.62
C ILE A 79 4.83 15.04 -7.66
N VAL A 80 4.42 13.80 -7.91
CA VAL A 80 5.06 12.92 -8.89
C VAL A 80 4.94 13.51 -10.31
N GLU A 81 3.76 14.00 -10.68
CA GLU A 81 3.53 14.59 -12.00
C GLU A 81 4.29 15.92 -12.17
N GLU A 82 4.40 16.74 -11.12
CA GLU A 82 5.23 17.94 -11.15
C GLU A 82 6.71 17.60 -11.38
N VAL A 83 7.24 16.60 -10.66
CA VAL A 83 8.63 16.14 -10.86
C VAL A 83 8.83 15.63 -12.28
N LYS A 84 7.92 14.82 -12.81
CA LYS A 84 7.98 14.32 -14.18
C LYS A 84 7.97 15.47 -15.20
N GLY A 85 7.12 16.47 -14.98
CA GLY A 85 7.05 17.67 -15.82
C GLY A 85 8.39 18.41 -15.88
N ARG A 86 8.96 18.70 -14.71
CA ARG A 86 10.27 19.39 -14.63
C ARG A 86 11.41 18.59 -15.25
N VAL A 87 11.40 17.26 -15.08
CA VAL A 87 12.41 16.42 -15.74
C VAL A 87 12.27 16.46 -17.26
N ARG A 88 11.03 16.43 -17.79
CA ARG A 88 10.82 16.57 -19.26
C ARG A 88 11.35 17.90 -19.77
N GLU A 89 11.06 19.00 -19.13
CA GLU A 89 11.57 20.33 -19.51
C GLU A 89 13.10 20.35 -19.54
N LEU A 90 13.76 19.77 -18.54
CA LEU A 90 15.23 19.66 -18.50
C LEU A 90 15.79 18.82 -19.65
N LEU A 91 15.10 17.71 -19.97
CA LEU A 91 15.51 16.81 -21.06
C LEU A 91 15.29 17.46 -22.44
N GLU A 92 14.21 18.20 -22.62
CA GLU A 92 13.94 18.95 -23.85
C GLU A 92 14.96 20.09 -24.09
N GLY A 93 15.34 20.78 -23.01
CA GLY A 93 16.35 21.86 -23.02
C GLY A 93 17.80 21.37 -23.06
N MET A 94 18.03 20.05 -23.10
CA MET A 94 19.39 19.49 -23.10
C MET A 94 20.17 19.90 -24.38
N SER A 95 21.40 20.35 -24.18
CA SER A 95 22.30 20.69 -25.34
C SER A 95 22.61 19.44 -26.16
N LEU A 96 22.89 19.66 -27.45
CA LEU A 96 23.21 18.59 -28.42
C LEU A 96 24.35 17.69 -27.92
N GLU A 97 25.38 18.31 -27.35
CA GLU A 97 26.56 17.63 -26.84
C GLU A 97 26.21 16.69 -25.66
N LYS A 98 25.50 17.21 -24.65
CA LYS A 98 25.04 16.40 -23.51
C LYS A 98 24.08 15.30 -23.95
N ARG A 99 23.23 15.57 -24.93
CA ARG A 99 22.32 14.61 -25.53
C ARG A 99 23.07 13.46 -26.20
N ARG A 100 24.08 13.78 -27.01
CA ARG A 100 24.94 12.79 -27.66
C ARG A 100 25.66 11.91 -26.64
N GLU A 101 26.25 12.51 -25.60
CA GLU A 101 26.93 11.79 -24.53
C GLU A 101 25.98 10.86 -23.77
N SER A 102 24.78 11.35 -23.46
CA SER A 102 23.74 10.54 -22.81
C SER A 102 23.34 9.35 -23.69
N LEU A 103 23.02 9.58 -24.97
CA LEU A 103 22.62 8.53 -25.89
C LEU A 103 23.75 7.50 -26.09
N LYS A 104 25.01 7.95 -26.18
CA LYS A 104 26.17 7.06 -26.24
C LYS A 104 26.23 6.12 -25.04
N ARG A 105 26.09 6.65 -23.81
CA ARG A 105 26.09 5.84 -22.60
C ARG A 105 24.91 4.86 -22.56
N LEU A 106 23.71 5.31 -22.89
CA LEU A 106 22.51 4.46 -22.90
C LEU A 106 22.60 3.36 -23.95
N LEU A 107 23.22 3.62 -25.09
CA LEU A 107 23.47 2.63 -26.13
C LEU A 107 24.45 1.56 -25.62
N TYR A 108 25.56 1.96 -25.00
CA TYR A 108 26.51 1.01 -24.43
C TYR A 108 25.88 0.14 -23.34
N GLU A 109 25.11 0.74 -22.43
CA GLU A 109 24.37 0.00 -21.38
C GLU A 109 23.43 -1.05 -22.02
N ALA A 110 22.69 -0.67 -23.06
CA ALA A 110 21.78 -1.59 -23.74
C ALA A 110 22.52 -2.74 -24.46
N LEU A 111 23.65 -2.42 -25.12
CA LEU A 111 24.48 -3.44 -25.77
C LEU A 111 25.09 -4.43 -24.79
N GLU A 112 25.54 -3.96 -23.63
CA GLU A 112 26.06 -4.82 -22.57
C GLU A 112 24.96 -5.73 -22.00
N GLU A 113 23.74 -5.21 -21.85
CA GLU A 113 22.59 -5.98 -21.36
C GLU A 113 22.21 -7.08 -22.36
N LEU A 114 22.19 -6.77 -23.66
CA LEU A 114 21.98 -7.77 -24.71
C LEU A 114 23.07 -8.86 -24.71
N ARG A 115 24.35 -8.48 -24.61
CA ARG A 115 25.48 -9.42 -24.54
C ARG A 115 25.39 -10.32 -23.30
N SER A 116 25.04 -9.74 -22.16
CA SER A 116 24.87 -10.49 -20.93
C SER A 116 23.71 -11.48 -21.00
N GLY A 117 22.68 -11.18 -21.81
CA GLY A 117 21.60 -12.08 -22.14
C GLY A 117 21.97 -13.18 -23.17
N GLY A 118 23.19 -13.17 -23.68
CA GLY A 118 23.67 -14.16 -24.68
C GLY A 118 23.28 -13.83 -26.13
N PHE A 119 22.87 -12.58 -26.40
CA PHE A 119 22.46 -12.17 -27.73
C PHE A 119 23.59 -11.48 -28.51
N GLU A 120 23.60 -11.68 -29.82
CA GLU A 120 24.49 -10.98 -30.71
C GLU A 120 24.05 -9.52 -30.89
N VAL A 121 25.02 -8.61 -30.90
CA VAL A 121 24.78 -7.16 -31.04
C VAL A 121 25.05 -6.60 -32.45
N ASP A 122 25.41 -7.47 -33.39
CA ASP A 122 25.79 -7.04 -34.75
C ASP A 122 24.59 -6.79 -35.68
N ASN A 123 23.38 -7.09 -35.24
CA ASN A 123 22.17 -6.92 -36.05
C ASN A 123 20.99 -6.52 -35.17
N ILE A 124 21.01 -5.27 -34.76
CA ILE A 124 20.04 -4.73 -33.78
C ILE A 124 19.12 -3.70 -34.46
N ILE A 125 17.96 -3.47 -33.81
CA ILE A 125 17.05 -2.37 -34.13
C ILE A 125 17.06 -1.39 -32.97
N VAL A 126 17.34 -0.11 -33.28
CA VAL A 126 17.36 0.94 -32.26
C VAL A 126 16.22 1.91 -32.51
N TYR A 127 15.25 1.96 -31.60
CA TYR A 127 14.13 2.90 -31.64
C TYR A 127 14.50 4.16 -30.87
N VAL A 128 14.29 5.30 -31.52
CA VAL A 128 14.68 6.63 -31.00
C VAL A 128 13.66 7.69 -31.36
N SER A 129 13.69 8.80 -30.64
CA SER A 129 12.92 9.98 -31.07
C SER A 129 13.37 10.46 -32.44
N PRO A 130 12.49 11.07 -33.26
CA PRO A 130 12.86 11.65 -34.54
C PRO A 130 14.05 12.63 -34.46
N ARG A 131 14.15 13.37 -33.33
CA ARG A 131 15.24 14.33 -33.07
C ARG A 131 16.61 13.66 -32.88
N ASP A 132 16.63 12.42 -32.41
CA ASP A 132 17.84 11.70 -32.01
C ASP A 132 18.35 10.75 -33.11
N ARG A 133 17.58 10.55 -34.18
CA ARG A 133 17.86 9.59 -35.26
C ARG A 133 19.25 9.70 -35.81
N GLU A 134 19.63 10.89 -36.27
CA GLU A 134 20.95 11.09 -36.94
C GLU A 134 22.10 10.94 -35.91
N LEU A 135 21.89 11.42 -34.67
CA LEU A 135 22.89 11.24 -33.63
C LEU A 135 23.15 9.74 -33.33
N VAL A 136 22.10 8.93 -33.27
CA VAL A 136 22.25 7.48 -32.99
C VAL A 136 22.82 6.74 -34.18
N LYS A 137 22.49 7.11 -35.42
CA LYS A 137 23.18 6.58 -36.63
C LYS A 137 24.66 6.82 -36.59
N ASP A 138 25.08 8.05 -36.26
CA ASP A 138 26.49 8.39 -36.18
C ASP A 138 27.19 7.62 -35.04
N LEU A 139 26.51 7.45 -33.89
CA LEU A 139 27.04 6.65 -32.80
C LEU A 139 27.22 5.17 -33.17
N LEU A 140 26.26 4.57 -33.88
CA LEU A 140 26.36 3.18 -34.33
C LEU A 140 27.55 3.03 -35.32
N ARG A 141 27.77 3.96 -36.22
CA ARG A 141 28.95 3.98 -37.13
C ARG A 141 30.25 4.12 -36.34
N GLU A 142 30.30 5.02 -35.35
CA GLU A 142 31.47 5.24 -34.51
C GLU A 142 31.90 3.96 -33.75
N ILE A 143 30.92 3.19 -33.25
CA ILE A 143 31.21 1.95 -32.51
C ILE A 143 31.31 0.71 -33.41
N GLY A 144 31.09 0.85 -34.72
CA GLY A 144 31.21 -0.24 -35.69
C GLY A 144 30.12 -1.31 -35.63
N ILE A 145 28.92 -0.94 -35.11
CA ILE A 145 27.78 -1.86 -35.00
C ILE A 145 26.83 -1.62 -36.18
N ASN A 146 26.44 -2.71 -36.83
CA ASN A 146 25.42 -2.66 -37.87
C ASN A 146 24.04 -2.74 -37.22
N GLY A 147 23.34 -1.61 -37.18
CA GLY A 147 22.02 -1.49 -36.58
C GLY A 147 21.07 -0.65 -37.42
N GLU A 148 19.80 -1.05 -37.45
CA GLU A 148 18.72 -0.28 -38.05
C GLU A 148 18.20 0.74 -37.04
N VAL A 149 18.10 2.02 -37.42
CA VAL A 149 17.57 3.10 -36.61
C VAL A 149 16.16 3.44 -37.05
N VAL A 150 15.18 3.19 -36.18
CA VAL A 150 13.75 3.42 -36.41
C VAL A 150 13.26 4.58 -35.55
N GLU A 151 12.50 5.47 -36.17
CA GLU A 151 11.87 6.58 -35.48
C GLU A 151 10.62 6.06 -34.72
N ASP A 152 10.52 6.44 -33.44
CA ASP A 152 9.36 6.19 -32.60
C ASP A 152 8.92 7.53 -31.99
N GLY A 153 7.74 8.01 -32.37
CA GLY A 153 7.19 9.29 -31.93
C GLY A 153 6.80 9.31 -30.45
N ASP A 154 6.63 8.16 -29.82
CA ASP A 154 6.31 8.05 -28.40
C ASP A 154 7.55 8.20 -27.51
N ILE A 155 8.75 8.10 -28.10
CA ILE A 155 10.02 8.29 -27.40
C ILE A 155 10.37 9.78 -27.33
N VAL A 156 10.27 10.39 -26.18
CA VAL A 156 10.70 11.79 -25.93
C VAL A 156 12.22 11.93 -25.98
N GLY A 157 12.95 10.86 -25.63
CA GLY A 157 14.41 10.80 -25.67
C GLY A 157 14.93 9.53 -25.00
N GLY A 158 16.25 9.32 -25.12
CA GLY A 158 16.87 8.03 -24.86
C GLY A 158 16.66 7.08 -26.04
N LEU A 159 16.79 5.79 -25.81
CA LEU A 159 16.66 4.77 -26.86
C LEU A 159 16.12 3.45 -26.33
N ARG A 160 15.57 2.66 -27.24
CA ARG A 160 15.17 1.29 -27.01
C ARG A 160 15.88 0.41 -28.02
N VAL A 161 16.53 -0.65 -27.56
CA VAL A 161 17.30 -1.55 -28.44
C VAL A 161 16.66 -2.92 -28.44
N SER A 162 16.45 -3.47 -29.62
CA SER A 162 15.89 -4.82 -29.78
C SER A 162 16.84 -5.67 -30.64
N THR A 163 16.89 -6.96 -30.35
CA THR A 163 17.41 -7.94 -31.31
C THR A 163 16.52 -7.94 -32.55
N ARG A 164 17.05 -8.27 -33.73
CA ARG A 164 16.27 -8.28 -34.98
C ARG A 164 15.12 -9.29 -34.97
N GLY A 165 15.26 -10.38 -34.23
CA GLY A 165 14.21 -11.37 -34.01
C GLY A 165 13.16 -10.97 -32.97
N GLY A 166 13.37 -9.86 -32.25
CA GLY A 166 12.47 -9.41 -31.20
C GLY A 166 12.53 -10.26 -29.92
N GLU A 167 13.55 -11.12 -29.77
CA GLU A 167 13.68 -12.06 -28.63
C GLU A 167 14.03 -11.30 -27.34
N MET A 168 14.77 -10.19 -27.45
CA MET A 168 15.11 -9.33 -26.34
C MET A 168 14.94 -7.86 -26.70
N LEU A 169 14.39 -7.10 -25.77
CA LEU A 169 14.19 -5.65 -25.87
C LEU A 169 14.72 -4.97 -24.60
N VAL A 170 15.65 -4.04 -24.77
CA VAL A 170 16.18 -3.22 -23.68
C VAL A 170 15.61 -1.81 -23.80
N ASP A 171 14.82 -1.37 -22.83
CA ASP A 171 14.22 -0.04 -22.79
C ASP A 171 15.04 0.89 -21.89
N ASN A 172 15.88 1.72 -22.53
CA ASN A 172 16.67 2.78 -21.94
C ASN A 172 16.14 4.18 -22.32
N THR A 173 14.82 4.29 -22.59
CA THR A 173 14.19 5.60 -22.76
C THR A 173 14.24 6.41 -21.45
N TYR A 174 14.29 7.71 -21.56
CA TYR A 174 14.29 8.60 -20.39
C TYR A 174 13.03 8.40 -19.52
N ASN A 175 11.87 8.14 -20.14
CA ASN A 175 10.64 7.87 -19.40
C ASN A 175 10.75 6.60 -18.56
N SER A 176 11.20 5.48 -19.12
CA SER A 176 11.35 4.22 -18.41
C SER A 176 12.39 4.30 -17.30
N ARG A 177 13.47 5.04 -17.52
CA ARG A 177 14.49 5.28 -16.50
C ARG A 177 13.98 6.17 -15.36
N LEU A 178 13.23 7.22 -15.70
CA LEU A 178 12.59 8.08 -14.69
C LEU A 178 11.59 7.30 -13.84
N GLU A 179 10.74 6.50 -14.45
CA GLU A 179 9.79 5.67 -13.69
C GLU A 179 10.48 4.67 -12.77
N ARG A 180 11.57 4.03 -13.24
CA ARG A 180 12.38 3.14 -12.40
C ARG A 180 13.00 3.89 -11.21
N ALA A 181 13.57 5.07 -11.45
CA ALA A 181 14.14 5.92 -10.42
C ALA A 181 13.09 6.37 -9.39
N LEU A 182 11.93 6.82 -9.86
CA LEU A 182 10.83 7.25 -9.00
C LEU A 182 10.31 6.11 -8.11
N ARG A 183 10.17 4.89 -8.64
CA ARG A 183 9.76 3.72 -7.83
C ARG A 183 10.71 3.45 -6.66
N THR A 184 11.99 3.72 -6.83
CA THR A 184 12.99 3.50 -5.78
C THR A 184 13.03 4.65 -4.78
N ILE A 185 12.93 5.89 -5.27
CA ILE A 185 13.14 7.10 -4.45
C ILE A 185 11.87 7.53 -3.70
N LEU A 186 10.70 7.43 -4.33
CA LEU A 186 9.45 7.94 -3.75
C LEU A 186 9.10 7.34 -2.38
N PRO A 187 9.25 6.03 -2.13
CA PRO A 187 8.97 5.47 -0.81
C PRO A 187 9.81 6.10 0.30
N GLU A 188 11.09 6.36 0.02
CA GLU A 188 12.01 6.98 0.99
C GLU A 188 11.66 8.46 1.22
N VAL A 189 11.35 9.19 0.16
CA VAL A 189 10.94 10.59 0.25
C VAL A 189 9.65 10.74 1.04
N PHE A 190 8.62 9.96 0.74
CA PHE A 190 7.35 10.04 1.46
C PHE A 190 7.45 9.61 2.91
N LYS A 191 8.29 8.63 3.22
CA LYS A 191 8.61 8.24 4.59
C LYS A 191 9.33 9.36 5.34
N GLY A 192 10.28 10.05 4.70
CA GLY A 192 11.01 11.17 5.28
C GLY A 192 10.13 12.39 5.58
N VAL A 193 9.02 12.56 4.86
CA VAL A 193 8.03 13.64 5.07
C VAL A 193 6.90 13.23 6.04
N GLY A 194 6.92 11.99 6.57
CA GLY A 194 5.90 11.50 7.50
C GLY A 194 4.55 11.20 6.86
N VAL A 195 4.54 10.93 5.57
CA VAL A 195 3.32 10.59 4.80
C VAL A 195 3.41 9.11 4.41
N GLU A 196 3.06 8.25 5.37
CA GLU A 196 2.93 6.81 5.16
C GLU A 196 1.62 6.42 4.47
#